data_a7cf0e6bd8c619ab6e07e4131f1aaf12
#
_entry.id   a7cf0e6bd8c619ab6e07e4131f1aaf12
#
_cell.length_a   1.000
_cell.length_b   1.000
_cell.length_c   1.000
_cell.angle_alpha   90.00
_cell.angle_beta   90.00
_cell.angle_gamma   90.00
#
_symmetry.space_group_name_H-M   'P 1'
#
loop_
_entity.id
_entity.type
_entity.pdbx_description
1 polymer ?
#
loop_
_entity_poly.entity_id
_entity_poly.type
_entity_poly.pdbx_seq_one_letter_code
_entity_poly.pdbx_strand_id
1 'polypeptide(L)'
;MQRFTGLIGIIIILLIAFAMSNNKKKIDYKTIGVALLLQVFFALFIFKVPLGQFIFFKIGAFIGKLSDFALQGGNFTFSTPLDCETFAINIICSMILMLVLVNILYYYGIMQKIVALLGKGMSKIMKISGAEALCAVANSFVGNVSAQIMIKPYLSGLTMSELLTSMAGSLACVSGAMMPIYIKMGIPAEYILASSIMAAPGAIAISKIMYPETEEPKTSGDIKIEVEKTHVNVIDSISAGAADGMKVAISIIAMIIALISLVAMIDWFLGGFGTFLYHHLHIGWSWLPNLSLKFILGQIFSVFALVMGVPLHDIVSVGGLIGEKLVLNEVVAYTDLLAMKSIISAKAFLIASFALCSFGNIGSIAIQIGGIGELAQNQRGNLAKLGVRALIAGTLTCFMSASIVGILF
;
A
#
# COMPACT_ATOMS: atom_id res chain seq x y z
N MET A 1 0.17 -29.15 4.23
CA MET A 1 1.10 -28.41 5.12
C MET A 1 1.13 -26.90 4.80
N GLN A 2 1.25 -26.46 3.56
CA GLN A 2 1.39 -25.04 3.19
C GLN A 2 0.18 -24.12 3.55
N ARG A 3 -1.03 -24.64 3.73
CA ARG A 3 -2.18 -23.86 4.23
C ARG A 3 -2.10 -23.55 5.71
N PHE A 4 -1.47 -24.40 6.50
CA PHE A 4 -1.28 -24.19 7.93
C PHE A 4 -0.24 -23.11 8.24
N THR A 5 0.77 -22.91 7.36
CA THR A 5 1.75 -21.84 7.55
C THR A 5 1.12 -20.46 7.49
N GLY A 6 0.15 -20.22 6.60
CA GLY A 6 -0.58 -18.94 6.57
C GLY A 6 -1.39 -18.65 7.85
N LEU A 7 -1.98 -19.69 8.50
CA LEU A 7 -2.64 -19.51 9.81
C LEU A 7 -1.64 -19.15 10.90
N ILE A 8 -0.50 -19.83 10.93
CA ILE A 8 0.60 -19.48 11.84
C ILE A 8 1.04 -18.04 11.57
N GLY A 9 1.08 -17.63 10.30
CA GLY A 9 1.40 -16.27 9.89
C GLY A 9 0.47 -15.22 10.48
N ILE A 10 -0.81 -15.44 10.40
CA ILE A 10 -1.80 -14.54 11.02
C ILE A 10 -1.55 -14.41 12.53
N ILE A 11 -1.31 -15.52 13.22
CA ILE A 11 -1.03 -15.54 14.66
C ILE A 11 0.25 -14.77 14.97
N ILE A 12 1.33 -14.99 14.22
CA ILE A 12 2.61 -14.30 14.44
C ILE A 12 2.48 -12.80 14.19
N ILE A 13 1.78 -12.39 13.14
CA ILE A 13 1.53 -10.98 12.82
C ILE A 13 0.76 -10.30 13.97
N LEU A 14 -0.29 -10.96 14.48
CA LEU A 14 -1.04 -10.46 15.63
C LEU A 14 -0.20 -10.41 16.91
N LEU A 15 0.68 -11.39 17.13
CA LEU A 15 1.60 -11.40 18.26
C LEU A 15 2.64 -10.29 18.18
N ILE A 16 3.18 -9.99 16.99
CA ILE A 16 4.08 -8.86 16.78
C ILE A 16 3.35 -7.55 17.10
N ALA A 17 2.15 -7.36 16.56
CA ALA A 17 1.33 -6.18 16.86
C ALA A 17 1.04 -6.06 18.36
N PHE A 18 0.70 -7.17 19.02
CA PHE A 18 0.46 -7.24 20.47
C PHE A 18 1.74 -6.95 21.30
N ALA A 19 2.89 -7.45 20.88
CA ALA A 19 4.18 -7.15 21.54
C ALA A 19 4.50 -5.67 21.49
N MET A 20 4.16 -4.99 20.39
CA MET A 20 4.36 -3.55 20.17
C MET A 20 3.24 -2.68 20.77
N SER A 21 2.25 -3.26 21.42
CA SER A 21 1.14 -2.53 22.03
C SER A 21 1.58 -1.64 23.17
N ASN A 22 1.15 -0.38 23.15
CA ASN A 22 1.43 0.57 24.25
C ASN A 22 0.52 0.34 25.48
N ASN A 23 -0.67 -0.30 25.30
CA ASN A 23 -1.57 -0.60 26.41
C ASN A 23 -2.36 -1.90 26.18
N LYS A 24 -1.74 -3.03 26.51
CA LYS A 24 -2.31 -4.37 26.27
C LYS A 24 -3.66 -4.62 26.96
N LYS A 25 -3.95 -3.91 28.06
CA LYS A 25 -5.19 -4.10 28.85
C LYS A 25 -6.40 -3.41 28.21
N LYS A 26 -6.19 -2.41 27.35
CA LYS A 26 -7.22 -1.61 26.69
C LYS A 26 -7.53 -2.07 25.27
N ILE A 27 -6.99 -3.21 24.84
CA ILE A 27 -7.23 -3.77 23.52
C ILE A 27 -8.71 -4.20 23.42
N ASP A 28 -9.42 -3.63 22.44
CA ASP A 28 -10.80 -4.05 22.11
C ASP A 28 -10.79 -5.24 21.15
N TYR A 29 -10.77 -6.43 21.69
CA TYR A 29 -10.79 -7.69 20.93
C TYR A 29 -12.01 -7.83 20.02
N LYS A 30 -13.14 -7.16 20.35
CA LYS A 30 -14.34 -7.21 19.54
C LYS A 30 -14.16 -6.46 18.22
N THR A 31 -13.65 -5.25 18.27
CA THR A 31 -13.32 -4.45 17.08
C THR A 31 -12.29 -5.18 16.20
N ILE A 32 -11.25 -5.76 16.82
CA ILE A 32 -10.23 -6.54 16.10
C ILE A 32 -10.85 -7.76 15.43
N GLY A 33 -11.68 -8.53 16.15
CA GLY A 33 -12.35 -9.70 15.59
C GLY A 33 -13.24 -9.36 14.40
N VAL A 34 -14.02 -8.28 14.50
CA VAL A 34 -14.85 -7.79 13.38
C VAL A 34 -13.99 -7.37 12.20
N ALA A 35 -12.89 -6.67 12.44
CA ALA A 35 -11.96 -6.24 11.39
C ALA A 35 -11.36 -7.43 10.62
N LEU A 36 -10.89 -8.44 11.34
CA LEU A 36 -10.34 -9.66 10.75
C LEU A 36 -11.41 -10.44 9.97
N LEU A 37 -12.62 -10.55 10.52
CA LEU A 37 -13.74 -11.18 9.81
C LEU A 37 -14.09 -10.45 8.52
N LEU A 38 -14.10 -9.11 8.52
CA LEU A 38 -14.29 -8.33 7.30
C LEU A 38 -13.18 -8.56 6.28
N GLN A 39 -11.94 -8.64 6.73
CA GLN A 39 -10.79 -8.92 5.84
C GLN A 39 -10.90 -10.29 5.18
N VAL A 40 -11.25 -11.33 5.95
CA VAL A 40 -11.50 -12.68 5.43
C VAL A 40 -12.73 -12.71 4.54
N PHE A 41 -13.81 -12.01 4.90
CA PHE A 41 -15.01 -11.89 4.09
C PHE A 41 -14.70 -11.29 2.71
N PHE A 42 -13.95 -10.20 2.64
CA PHE A 42 -13.56 -9.61 1.36
C PHE A 42 -12.69 -10.55 0.53
N ALA A 43 -11.73 -11.25 1.15
CA ALA A 43 -10.92 -12.25 0.45
C ALA A 43 -11.78 -13.37 -0.14
N LEU A 44 -12.71 -13.93 0.65
CA LEU A 44 -13.63 -14.98 0.18
C LEU A 44 -14.57 -14.46 -0.91
N PHE A 45 -15.14 -13.28 -0.72
CA PHE A 45 -16.05 -12.67 -1.70
C PHE A 45 -15.39 -12.46 -3.04
N ILE A 46 -14.16 -11.91 -3.05
CA ILE A 46 -13.44 -11.59 -4.28
C ILE A 46 -12.94 -12.85 -4.99
N PHE A 47 -12.42 -13.85 -4.26
CA PHE A 47 -11.75 -15.00 -4.87
C PHE A 47 -12.58 -16.28 -4.97
N LYS A 48 -13.65 -16.43 -4.19
CA LYS A 48 -14.44 -17.69 -4.15
C LYS A 48 -15.90 -17.50 -4.54
N VAL A 49 -16.45 -16.29 -4.44
CA VAL A 49 -17.86 -16.04 -4.82
C VAL A 49 -17.92 -15.57 -6.29
N PRO A 50 -18.70 -16.28 -7.16
CA PRO A 50 -18.76 -15.93 -8.59
C PRO A 50 -19.17 -14.49 -8.87
N LEU A 51 -20.10 -13.93 -8.08
CA LEU A 51 -20.52 -12.54 -8.19
C LEU A 51 -19.34 -11.57 -7.88
N GLY A 52 -18.59 -11.85 -6.83
CA GLY A 52 -17.40 -11.07 -6.48
C GLY A 52 -16.37 -11.12 -7.59
N GLN A 53 -16.00 -12.31 -8.06
CA GLN A 53 -15.08 -12.50 -9.18
C GLN A 53 -15.51 -11.70 -10.40
N PHE A 54 -16.79 -11.78 -10.78
CA PHE A 54 -17.32 -11.04 -11.93
C PHE A 54 -17.21 -9.51 -11.76
N ILE A 55 -17.60 -8.99 -10.59
CA ILE A 55 -17.54 -7.56 -10.29
C ILE A 55 -16.09 -7.06 -10.36
N PHE A 56 -15.17 -7.74 -9.68
CA PHE A 56 -13.77 -7.32 -9.62
C PHE A 56 -13.04 -7.48 -10.95
N PHE A 57 -13.37 -8.52 -11.71
CA PHE A 57 -12.89 -8.66 -13.09
C PHE A 57 -13.35 -7.48 -13.98
N LYS A 58 -14.65 -7.09 -13.91
CA LYS A 58 -15.17 -5.95 -14.68
C LYS A 58 -14.53 -4.62 -14.27
N ILE A 59 -14.37 -4.38 -12.96
CA ILE A 59 -13.69 -3.18 -12.45
C ILE A 59 -12.23 -3.16 -12.94
N GLY A 60 -11.52 -4.27 -12.83
CA GLY A 60 -10.14 -4.40 -13.30
C GLY A 60 -10.00 -4.16 -14.81
N ALA A 61 -10.89 -4.75 -15.60
CA ALA A 61 -10.93 -4.52 -17.06
C ALA A 61 -11.22 -3.05 -17.40
N PHE A 62 -12.10 -2.39 -16.67
CA PHE A 62 -12.38 -0.96 -16.84
C PHE A 62 -11.14 -0.11 -16.51
N ILE A 63 -10.46 -0.39 -15.38
CA ILE A 63 -9.22 0.31 -15.00
C ILE A 63 -8.14 0.09 -16.07
N GLY A 64 -7.97 -1.12 -16.57
CA GLY A 64 -7.04 -1.41 -17.67
C GLY A 64 -7.36 -0.58 -18.92
N LYS A 65 -8.64 -0.45 -19.27
CA LYS A 65 -9.08 0.37 -20.41
C LYS A 65 -8.79 1.87 -20.21
N LEU A 66 -8.80 2.38 -18.97
CA LEU A 66 -8.38 3.76 -18.70
C LEU A 66 -6.91 3.98 -19.06
N SER A 67 -6.04 3.00 -18.82
CA SER A 67 -4.64 3.07 -19.27
C SER A 67 -4.51 3.15 -20.78
N ASP A 68 -5.36 2.43 -21.53
CA ASP A 68 -5.34 2.48 -23.00
C ASP A 68 -5.79 3.87 -23.51
N PHE A 69 -6.75 4.51 -22.86
CA PHE A 69 -7.13 5.90 -23.17
C PHE A 69 -6.01 6.89 -22.86
N ALA A 70 -5.30 6.69 -21.74
CA ALA A 70 -4.14 7.51 -21.38
C ALA A 70 -3.04 7.42 -22.45
N LEU A 71 -2.77 6.21 -22.97
CA LEU A 71 -1.80 6.01 -24.06
C LEU A 71 -2.22 6.64 -25.37
N GLN A 72 -3.52 6.71 -25.70
CA GLN A 72 -3.97 7.44 -26.87
C GLN A 72 -3.59 8.92 -26.81
N GLY A 73 -3.77 9.57 -25.66
CA GLY A 73 -3.29 10.93 -25.43
C GLY A 73 -1.77 11.06 -25.54
N GLY A 74 -1.03 10.09 -25.00
CA GLY A 74 0.42 10.02 -25.11
C GLY A 74 0.90 9.86 -26.56
N ASN A 75 0.33 8.94 -27.32
CA ASN A 75 0.67 8.70 -28.74
C ASN A 75 0.48 9.97 -29.58
N PHE A 76 -0.61 10.69 -29.35
CA PHE A 76 -0.85 11.98 -30.01
C PHE A 76 0.23 13.02 -29.63
N THR A 77 0.56 13.13 -28.36
CA THR A 77 1.48 14.15 -27.85
C THR A 77 2.91 13.90 -28.29
N PHE A 78 3.37 12.66 -28.26
CA PHE A 78 4.75 12.28 -28.61
C PHE A 78 4.96 11.93 -30.08
N SER A 79 3.90 11.96 -30.90
CA SER A 79 3.91 11.69 -32.36
C SER A 79 4.54 10.35 -32.75
N THR A 80 4.59 9.39 -31.85
CA THR A 80 5.12 8.04 -32.08
C THR A 80 4.17 7.03 -31.49
N PRO A 81 3.94 5.86 -32.13
CA PRO A 81 3.28 4.75 -31.45
C PRO A 81 4.13 4.41 -30.21
N LEU A 82 3.61 4.72 -29.03
CA LEU A 82 4.23 4.32 -27.79
C LEU A 82 3.92 2.83 -27.63
N ASP A 83 4.85 1.99 -28.07
CA ASP A 83 4.85 0.60 -27.67
C ASP A 83 4.93 0.54 -26.16
N CYS A 84 4.24 -0.45 -25.55
CA CYS A 84 4.12 -0.61 -24.10
C CYS A 84 5.48 -0.69 -23.36
N GLU A 85 6.60 -0.60 -24.06
CA GLU A 85 7.95 -0.81 -23.55
C GLU A 85 8.54 0.42 -22.82
N THR A 86 8.03 1.63 -23.06
CA THR A 86 8.58 2.83 -22.40
C THR A 86 7.88 3.09 -21.08
N PHE A 87 8.34 2.42 -20.03
CA PHE A 87 7.80 2.46 -18.67
C PHE A 87 7.55 3.89 -18.15
N ALA A 88 8.51 4.81 -18.32
CA ALA A 88 8.39 6.19 -17.85
C ALA A 88 7.23 6.95 -18.52
N ILE A 89 7.03 6.77 -19.83
CA ILE A 89 5.95 7.43 -20.57
C ILE A 89 4.59 6.86 -20.16
N ASN A 90 4.50 5.55 -19.95
CA ASN A 90 3.29 4.90 -19.44
C ASN A 90 2.88 5.46 -18.07
N ILE A 91 3.85 5.71 -17.17
CA ILE A 91 3.58 6.35 -15.88
C ILE A 91 3.02 7.75 -16.10
N ILE A 92 3.65 8.57 -16.93
CA ILE A 92 3.22 9.95 -17.18
C ILE A 92 1.78 9.98 -17.69
N CYS A 93 1.49 9.24 -18.76
CA CYS A 93 0.17 9.23 -19.38
C CYS A 93 -0.91 8.74 -18.42
N SER A 94 -0.65 7.63 -17.73
CA SER A 94 -1.60 7.04 -16.78
C SER A 94 -1.87 7.94 -15.60
N MET A 95 -0.83 8.56 -15.01
CA MET A 95 -0.98 9.46 -13.87
C MET A 95 -1.76 10.73 -14.21
N ILE A 96 -1.50 11.33 -15.38
CA ILE A 96 -2.25 12.51 -15.83
C ILE A 96 -3.73 12.17 -15.94
N LEU A 97 -4.10 11.14 -16.69
CA LEU A 97 -5.52 10.79 -16.87
C LEU A 97 -6.19 10.43 -15.54
N MET A 98 -5.53 9.62 -14.71
CA MET A 98 -6.12 9.17 -13.45
C MET A 98 -6.36 10.33 -12.47
N LEU A 99 -5.40 11.26 -12.34
CA LEU A 99 -5.60 12.42 -11.47
C LEU A 99 -6.61 13.41 -12.03
N VAL A 100 -6.73 13.55 -13.34
CA VAL A 100 -7.83 14.29 -13.97
C VAL A 100 -9.17 13.67 -13.59
N LEU A 101 -9.33 12.35 -13.72
CA LEU A 101 -10.58 11.66 -13.36
C LEU A 101 -10.89 11.77 -11.86
N VAL A 102 -9.90 11.60 -11.01
CA VAL A 102 -10.06 11.78 -9.56
C VAL A 102 -10.51 13.19 -9.23
N ASN A 103 -9.89 14.22 -9.79
CA ASN A 103 -10.28 15.62 -9.56
C ASN A 103 -11.69 15.92 -10.07
N ILE A 104 -12.10 15.37 -11.22
CA ILE A 104 -13.49 15.48 -11.72
C ILE A 104 -14.47 14.85 -10.71
N LEU A 105 -14.17 13.64 -10.20
CA LEU A 105 -15.01 12.97 -9.21
C LEU A 105 -15.09 13.76 -7.90
N TYR A 106 -14.01 14.41 -7.50
CA TYR A 106 -13.98 15.33 -6.37
C TYR A 106 -14.83 16.58 -6.61
N TYR A 107 -14.71 17.19 -7.80
CA TYR A 107 -15.48 18.39 -8.15
C TYR A 107 -17.00 18.15 -8.09
N TYR A 108 -17.47 16.99 -8.58
CA TYR A 108 -18.88 16.59 -8.50
C TYR A 108 -19.30 16.06 -7.12
N GLY A 109 -18.39 15.91 -6.17
CA GLY A 109 -18.67 15.37 -4.85
C GLY A 109 -19.01 13.87 -4.84
N ILE A 110 -18.76 13.17 -5.95
CA ILE A 110 -19.06 11.74 -6.09
C ILE A 110 -18.14 10.93 -5.16
N MET A 111 -16.85 11.22 -5.16
CA MET A 111 -15.87 10.53 -4.31
C MET A 111 -16.23 10.68 -2.83
N GLN A 112 -16.56 11.89 -2.40
CA GLN A 112 -16.94 12.18 -1.02
C GLN A 112 -18.20 11.41 -0.59
N LYS A 113 -19.21 11.31 -1.47
CA LYS A 113 -20.44 10.54 -1.20
C LYS A 113 -20.17 9.04 -1.07
N ILE A 114 -19.34 8.47 -1.94
CA ILE A 114 -18.98 7.04 -1.89
C ILE A 114 -18.23 6.76 -0.59
N VAL A 115 -17.20 7.55 -0.27
CA VAL A 115 -16.39 7.37 0.92
C VAL A 115 -17.23 7.58 2.19
N ALA A 116 -18.15 8.56 2.20
CA ALA A 116 -19.08 8.79 3.31
C ALA A 116 -19.98 7.59 3.57
N LEU A 117 -20.57 7.05 2.50
CA LEU A 117 -21.49 5.90 2.61
C LEU A 117 -20.77 4.67 3.17
N LEU A 118 -19.62 4.35 2.60
CA LEU A 118 -18.82 3.19 3.02
C LEU A 118 -18.20 3.40 4.41
N GLY A 119 -17.71 4.61 4.71
CA GLY A 119 -17.16 4.96 6.01
C GLY A 119 -18.20 4.87 7.13
N LYS A 120 -19.42 5.36 6.88
CA LYS A 120 -20.54 5.23 7.83
C LYS A 120 -20.88 3.75 8.11
N GLY A 121 -20.90 2.92 7.07
CA GLY A 121 -21.08 1.47 7.21
C GLY A 121 -19.98 0.84 8.07
N MET A 122 -18.73 1.17 7.80
CA MET A 122 -17.56 0.64 8.52
C MET A 122 -17.56 1.09 9.98
N SER A 123 -17.80 2.38 10.26
CA SER A 123 -17.88 2.92 11.62
C SER A 123 -18.96 2.20 12.44
N LYS A 124 -20.15 1.97 11.87
CA LYS A 124 -21.25 1.27 12.53
C LYS A 124 -20.94 -0.20 12.82
N ILE A 125 -20.33 -0.91 11.87
CA ILE A 125 -20.01 -2.33 11.99
C ILE A 125 -18.86 -2.55 12.99
N MET A 126 -17.80 -1.73 12.89
CA MET A 126 -16.59 -1.90 13.69
C MET A 126 -16.60 -1.10 15.00
N LYS A 127 -17.58 -0.23 15.20
CA LYS A 127 -17.71 0.66 16.38
C LYS A 127 -16.46 1.54 16.61
N ILE A 128 -15.90 2.05 15.53
CA ILE A 128 -14.77 2.98 15.54
C ILE A 128 -15.25 4.40 15.27
N SER A 129 -14.37 5.37 15.46
CA SER A 129 -14.70 6.76 15.20
C SER A 129 -15.01 7.00 13.72
N GLY A 130 -15.82 8.00 13.44
CA GLY A 130 -16.17 8.30 12.06
C GLY A 130 -14.97 8.79 11.24
N ALA A 131 -14.03 9.55 11.85
CA ALA A 131 -12.82 10.00 11.17
C ALA A 131 -11.90 8.82 10.75
N GLU A 132 -11.73 7.83 11.64
CA GLU A 132 -10.98 6.62 11.33
C GLU A 132 -11.60 5.82 10.19
N ALA A 133 -12.92 5.57 10.29
CA ALA A 133 -13.64 4.80 9.29
C ALA A 133 -13.58 5.49 7.91
N LEU A 134 -13.80 6.80 7.90
CA LEU A 134 -13.75 7.60 6.69
C LEU A 134 -12.35 7.57 6.05
N CYS A 135 -11.33 7.80 6.85
CA CYS A 135 -9.94 7.81 6.39
C CYS A 135 -9.51 6.42 5.89
N ALA A 136 -9.86 5.34 6.60
CA ALA A 136 -9.54 3.98 6.19
C ALA A 136 -10.18 3.62 4.83
N VAL A 137 -11.43 4.00 4.61
CA VAL A 137 -12.10 3.81 3.32
C VAL A 137 -11.48 4.69 2.25
N ALA A 138 -11.26 5.97 2.53
CA ALA A 138 -10.66 6.90 1.58
C ALA A 138 -9.28 6.43 1.09
N ASN A 139 -8.46 5.87 1.99
CA ASN A 139 -7.15 5.33 1.65
C ASN A 139 -7.20 4.25 0.57
N SER A 140 -8.25 3.44 0.52
CA SER A 140 -8.42 2.40 -0.51
C SER A 140 -8.69 2.97 -1.91
N PHE A 141 -9.11 4.23 -2.01
CA PHE A 141 -9.43 4.88 -3.29
C PHE A 141 -8.38 5.92 -3.69
N VAL A 142 -8.02 6.83 -2.78
CA VAL A 142 -7.15 7.97 -3.11
C VAL A 142 -5.74 7.84 -2.53
N GLY A 143 -5.59 7.07 -1.47
CA GLY A 143 -4.30 6.73 -0.86
C GLY A 143 -3.55 7.91 -0.22
N ASN A 144 -2.52 7.56 0.56
CA ASN A 144 -1.57 8.45 1.21
C ASN A 144 -2.21 9.72 1.83
N VAL A 145 -1.60 10.89 1.72
CA VAL A 145 -2.06 12.16 2.33
C VAL A 145 -3.43 12.62 1.80
N SER A 146 -3.81 12.23 0.58
CA SER A 146 -5.08 12.62 -0.02
C SER A 146 -6.31 12.14 0.78
N ALA A 147 -6.21 11.00 1.44
CA ALA A 147 -7.29 10.51 2.31
C ALA A 147 -7.47 11.37 3.57
N GLN A 148 -6.39 11.92 4.12
CA GLN A 148 -6.44 12.80 5.28
C GLN A 148 -7.03 14.18 4.96
N ILE A 149 -6.96 14.64 3.71
CA ILE A 149 -7.64 15.87 3.28
C ILE A 149 -9.16 15.76 3.51
N MET A 150 -9.74 14.56 3.32
CA MET A 150 -11.18 14.35 3.54
C MET A 150 -11.60 14.46 5.01
N ILE A 151 -10.67 14.29 5.93
CA ILE A 151 -10.91 14.44 7.39
C ILE A 151 -10.18 15.66 7.96
N LYS A 152 -9.73 16.59 7.12
CA LYS A 152 -8.97 17.79 7.52
C LYS A 152 -9.58 18.55 8.70
N PRO A 153 -10.90 18.82 8.78
CA PRO A 153 -11.49 19.53 9.92
C PRO A 153 -11.28 18.81 11.27
N TYR A 154 -11.08 17.50 11.25
CA TYR A 154 -10.96 16.66 12.43
C TYR A 154 -9.50 16.33 12.80
N LEU A 155 -8.55 16.49 11.88
CA LEU A 155 -7.14 16.10 12.05
C LEU A 155 -6.49 16.67 13.31
N SER A 156 -6.74 17.95 13.61
CA SER A 156 -6.16 18.63 14.77
C SER A 156 -6.65 18.07 16.12
N GLY A 157 -7.77 17.38 16.12
CA GLY A 157 -8.41 16.82 17.30
C GLY A 157 -8.35 15.30 17.40
N LEU A 158 -7.66 14.62 16.48
CA LEU A 158 -7.51 13.17 16.50
C LEU A 158 -6.69 12.71 17.72
N THR A 159 -7.12 11.59 18.31
CA THR A 159 -6.34 10.88 19.33
C THR A 159 -5.10 10.23 18.72
N MET A 160 -4.16 9.81 19.55
CA MET A 160 -2.96 9.07 19.07
C MET A 160 -3.34 7.75 18.39
N SER A 161 -4.41 7.10 18.85
CA SER A 161 -4.94 5.87 18.25
C SER A 161 -5.54 6.13 16.88
N GLU A 162 -6.38 7.15 16.73
CA GLU A 162 -6.95 7.57 15.46
C GLU A 162 -5.87 7.97 14.46
N LEU A 163 -4.87 8.72 14.93
CA LEU A 163 -3.75 9.19 14.09
C LEU A 163 -2.92 8.02 13.57
N LEU A 164 -2.60 7.03 14.44
CA LEU A 164 -1.90 5.82 14.01
C LEU A 164 -2.73 5.03 12.98
N THR A 165 -4.04 4.88 13.20
CA THR A 165 -4.93 4.18 12.27
C THR A 165 -4.97 4.86 10.90
N SER A 166 -5.06 6.19 10.88
CA SER A 166 -5.03 6.99 9.65
C SER A 166 -3.71 6.82 8.88
N MET A 167 -2.56 6.91 9.58
CA MET A 167 -1.24 6.72 8.99
C MET A 167 -1.03 5.28 8.49
N ALA A 168 -1.39 4.29 9.30
CA ALA A 168 -1.24 2.87 8.97
C ALA A 168 -2.08 2.50 7.74
N GLY A 169 -3.33 2.99 7.66
CA GLY A 169 -4.20 2.81 6.50
C GLY A 169 -3.59 3.34 5.22
N SER A 170 -2.99 4.53 5.28
CA SER A 170 -2.29 5.13 4.14
C SER A 170 -1.06 4.34 3.69
N LEU A 171 -0.35 3.74 4.64
CA LEU A 171 0.85 2.94 4.36
C LEU A 171 0.51 1.49 3.99
N ALA A 172 -0.72 1.04 4.22
CA ALA A 172 -1.17 -0.33 3.94
C ALA A 172 -1.78 -0.53 2.56
N CYS A 173 -2.08 0.52 1.82
CA CYS A 173 -2.71 0.44 0.50
C CYS A 173 -1.97 1.24 -0.56
N VAL A 174 -2.32 1.01 -1.83
CA VAL A 174 -1.90 1.84 -2.96
C VAL A 174 -3.05 2.76 -3.37
N SER A 175 -2.74 3.91 -3.95
CA SER A 175 -3.79 4.81 -4.45
C SER A 175 -4.45 4.26 -5.72
N GLY A 176 -5.73 4.58 -5.90
CA GLY A 176 -6.45 4.26 -7.13
C GLY A 176 -5.78 4.80 -8.40
N ALA A 177 -5.06 5.93 -8.29
CA ALA A 177 -4.31 6.49 -9.40
C ALA A 177 -3.12 5.61 -9.85
N MET A 178 -2.52 4.84 -8.93
CA MET A 178 -1.41 3.93 -9.24
C MET A 178 -1.86 2.57 -9.76
N MET A 179 -3.08 2.15 -9.46
CA MET A 179 -3.59 0.82 -9.87
C MET A 179 -3.46 0.54 -11.36
N PRO A 180 -3.81 1.48 -12.30
CA PRO A 180 -3.67 1.22 -13.73
C PRO A 180 -2.23 0.93 -14.15
N ILE A 181 -1.25 1.54 -13.49
CA ILE A 181 0.18 1.33 -13.78
C ILE A 181 0.57 -0.11 -13.46
N TYR A 182 0.23 -0.59 -12.26
CA TYR A 182 0.56 -1.97 -11.86
C TYR A 182 -0.18 -3.01 -12.71
N ILE A 183 -1.44 -2.75 -13.09
CA ILE A 183 -2.20 -3.61 -14.00
C ILE A 183 -1.53 -3.65 -15.38
N LYS A 184 -1.10 -2.51 -15.90
CA LYS A 184 -0.41 -2.42 -17.19
C LYS A 184 0.96 -3.10 -17.16
N MET A 185 1.66 -3.06 -16.05
CA MET A 185 2.90 -3.81 -15.83
C MET A 185 2.66 -5.34 -15.90
N GLY A 186 1.47 -5.83 -15.62
CA GLY A 186 1.12 -7.26 -15.69
C GLY A 186 0.72 -7.91 -14.36
N ILE A 187 0.50 -7.11 -13.32
CA ILE A 187 -0.07 -7.61 -12.05
C ILE A 187 -1.59 -7.77 -12.24
N PRO A 188 -2.17 -8.92 -11.87
CA PRO A 188 -3.62 -9.12 -11.99
C PRO A 188 -4.41 -8.06 -11.22
N ALA A 189 -5.40 -7.46 -11.89
CA ALA A 189 -6.19 -6.36 -11.34
C ALA A 189 -6.91 -6.75 -10.03
N GLU A 190 -7.42 -7.99 -9.99
CA GLU A 190 -8.09 -8.54 -8.81
C GLU A 190 -7.17 -8.61 -7.59
N TYR A 191 -5.85 -8.80 -7.75
CA TYR A 191 -4.91 -8.83 -6.62
C TYR A 191 -4.73 -7.45 -6.01
N ILE A 192 -4.59 -6.43 -6.85
CA ILE A 192 -4.41 -5.04 -6.42
C ILE A 192 -5.67 -4.50 -5.75
N LEU A 193 -6.83 -4.72 -6.37
CA LEU A 193 -8.12 -4.29 -5.85
C LEU A 193 -8.44 -4.98 -4.52
N ALA A 194 -8.25 -6.31 -4.45
CA ALA A 194 -8.48 -7.07 -3.24
C ALA A 194 -7.56 -6.61 -2.10
N SER A 195 -6.26 -6.43 -2.38
CA SER A 195 -5.30 -5.96 -1.39
C SER A 195 -5.71 -4.60 -0.81
N SER A 196 -6.10 -3.64 -1.67
CA SER A 196 -6.50 -2.30 -1.23
C SER A 196 -7.77 -2.29 -0.39
N ILE A 197 -8.76 -3.13 -0.73
CA ILE A 197 -10.01 -3.23 0.05
C ILE A 197 -9.78 -3.95 1.38
N MET A 198 -8.97 -5.01 1.38
CA MET A 198 -8.61 -5.75 2.59
C MET A 198 -7.73 -4.91 3.53
N ALA A 199 -6.98 -3.93 3.00
CA ALA A 199 -6.11 -3.08 3.78
C ALA A 199 -6.89 -2.20 4.78
N ALA A 200 -8.09 -1.71 4.44
CA ALA A 200 -8.86 -0.84 5.32
C ALA A 200 -9.21 -1.50 6.68
N PRO A 201 -9.91 -2.64 6.73
CA PRO A 201 -10.16 -3.31 8.01
C PRO A 201 -8.88 -3.86 8.65
N GLY A 202 -7.91 -4.34 7.86
CA GLY A 202 -6.64 -4.85 8.37
C GLY A 202 -5.82 -3.78 9.11
N ALA A 203 -5.73 -2.57 8.56
CA ALA A 203 -5.02 -1.46 9.18
C ALA A 203 -5.67 -1.06 10.52
N ILE A 204 -7.00 -1.07 10.59
CA ILE A 204 -7.72 -0.83 11.84
C ILE A 204 -7.40 -1.92 12.87
N ALA A 205 -7.43 -3.21 12.46
CA ALA A 205 -7.12 -4.30 13.37
C ALA A 205 -5.72 -4.16 13.98
N ILE A 206 -4.71 -4.00 13.14
CA ILE A 206 -3.31 -3.93 13.57
C ILE A 206 -3.04 -2.66 14.38
N SER A 207 -3.51 -1.49 13.94
CA SER A 207 -3.29 -0.24 14.66
C SER A 207 -3.99 -0.22 16.03
N LYS A 208 -5.22 -0.76 16.15
CA LYS A 208 -5.93 -0.85 17.44
C LYS A 208 -5.32 -1.88 18.40
N ILE A 209 -4.55 -2.85 17.92
CA ILE A 209 -3.71 -3.70 18.77
C ILE A 209 -2.49 -2.92 19.24
N MET A 210 -1.77 -2.25 18.31
CA MET A 210 -0.52 -1.54 18.60
C MET A 210 -0.74 -0.27 19.42
N TYR A 211 -1.86 0.41 19.19
CA TYR A 211 -2.24 1.63 19.92
C TYR A 211 -3.73 1.63 20.20
N PRO A 212 -4.20 0.89 21.21
CA PRO A 212 -5.60 0.86 21.63
C PRO A 212 -6.12 2.25 21.98
N GLU A 213 -7.39 2.48 21.73
CA GLU A 213 -8.03 3.73 22.10
C GLU A 213 -8.15 3.85 23.64
N THR A 214 -7.63 4.91 24.16
CA THR A 214 -7.65 5.22 25.60
C THR A 214 -8.31 6.54 25.92
N GLU A 215 -8.61 7.32 24.90
CA GLU A 215 -9.25 8.64 24.97
C GLU A 215 -10.67 8.56 24.37
N GLU A 216 -11.45 9.61 24.51
CA GLU A 216 -12.75 9.72 23.82
C GLU A 216 -12.57 10.44 22.50
N PRO A 217 -12.72 9.72 21.34
CA PRO A 217 -12.63 10.36 20.03
C PRO A 217 -13.70 11.45 19.86
N LYS A 218 -13.30 12.64 19.44
CA LYS A 218 -14.22 13.76 19.18
C LYS A 218 -15.19 13.47 18.06
N THR A 219 -14.91 12.46 17.24
CA THR A 219 -15.68 12.05 16.08
C THR A 219 -16.46 10.74 16.32
N SER A 220 -16.80 10.46 17.60
CA SER A 220 -17.71 9.39 17.98
C SER A 220 -19.10 9.72 17.48
N GLY A 221 -19.56 9.07 16.38
CA GLY A 221 -20.88 9.30 15.78
C GLY A 221 -20.82 9.65 14.29
N ASP A 222 -21.89 10.28 13.80
CA ASP A 222 -22.01 10.70 12.39
C ASP A 222 -21.08 11.89 12.10
N ILE A 223 -20.13 11.71 11.19
CA ILE A 223 -19.32 12.81 10.63
C ILE A 223 -20.01 13.39 9.42
N LYS A 224 -20.09 14.71 9.36
CA LYS A 224 -20.44 15.44 8.13
C LYS A 224 -19.17 15.66 7.32
N ILE A 225 -19.15 15.14 6.09
CA ILE A 225 -18.13 15.50 5.14
C ILE A 225 -18.50 16.85 4.54
N GLU A 226 -17.72 17.87 4.84
CA GLU A 226 -17.82 19.15 4.15
C GLU A 226 -17.13 19.01 2.79
N VAL A 227 -17.92 19.14 1.73
CA VAL A 227 -17.42 19.14 0.36
C VAL A 227 -16.97 20.57 0.05
N GLU A 228 -15.73 20.92 0.40
CA GLU A 228 -15.14 22.16 -0.11
C GLU A 228 -14.95 22.03 -1.62
N LYS A 229 -15.59 22.92 -2.38
CA LYS A 229 -15.33 23.05 -3.81
C LYS A 229 -13.98 23.70 -4.00
N THR A 230 -12.98 22.91 -4.35
CA THR A 230 -11.61 23.40 -4.57
C THR A 230 -11.40 24.04 -5.95
N HIS A 231 -12.34 23.81 -6.89
CA HIS A 231 -12.25 24.26 -8.28
C HIS A 231 -13.48 25.10 -8.69
N VAL A 232 -13.24 26.10 -9.52
CA VAL A 232 -14.29 27.01 -9.99
C VAL A 232 -15.23 26.32 -10.99
N ASN A 233 -14.70 25.47 -11.86
CA ASN A 233 -15.45 24.71 -12.85
C ASN A 233 -14.74 23.40 -13.23
N VAL A 234 -15.37 22.58 -14.09
CA VAL A 234 -14.83 21.31 -14.53
C VAL A 234 -13.53 21.45 -15.30
N ILE A 235 -13.36 22.51 -16.10
CA ILE A 235 -12.14 22.75 -16.90
C ILE A 235 -10.97 23.07 -15.96
N ASP A 236 -11.20 23.87 -14.93
CA ASP A 236 -10.23 24.17 -13.89
C ASP A 236 -9.81 22.87 -13.15
N SER A 237 -10.78 22.02 -12.81
CA SER A 237 -10.53 20.69 -12.21
C SER A 237 -9.70 19.78 -13.12
N ILE A 238 -9.96 19.77 -14.44
CA ILE A 238 -9.16 19.01 -15.42
C ILE A 238 -7.74 19.53 -15.49
N SER A 239 -7.58 20.86 -15.58
CA SER A 239 -6.26 21.52 -15.65
C SER A 239 -5.42 21.24 -14.41
N ALA A 240 -6.02 21.38 -13.22
CA ALA A 240 -5.36 21.06 -11.96
C ALA A 240 -4.96 19.59 -11.88
N GLY A 241 -5.88 18.68 -12.24
CA GLY A 241 -5.62 17.22 -12.27
C GLY A 241 -4.48 16.85 -13.23
N ALA A 242 -4.41 17.48 -14.40
CA ALA A 242 -3.33 17.26 -15.35
C ALA A 242 -1.97 17.74 -14.81
N ALA A 243 -1.94 18.93 -14.22
CA ALA A 243 -0.73 19.48 -13.61
C ALA A 243 -0.23 18.63 -12.43
N ASP A 244 -1.14 18.18 -11.56
CA ASP A 244 -0.81 17.31 -10.44
C ASP A 244 -0.36 15.93 -10.92
N GLY A 245 -0.99 15.38 -11.97
CA GLY A 245 -0.60 14.13 -12.60
C GLY A 245 0.83 14.16 -13.12
N MET A 246 1.20 15.23 -13.80
CA MET A 246 2.55 15.43 -14.30
C MET A 246 3.57 15.53 -13.14
N LYS A 247 3.28 16.34 -12.11
CA LYS A 247 4.18 16.49 -10.94
C LYS A 247 4.43 15.15 -10.25
N VAL A 248 3.37 14.36 -10.02
CA VAL A 248 3.49 13.05 -9.37
C VAL A 248 4.27 12.09 -10.25
N ALA A 249 4.00 12.04 -11.56
CA ALA A 249 4.71 11.18 -12.49
C ALA A 249 6.22 11.48 -12.53
N ILE A 250 6.60 12.75 -12.66
CA ILE A 250 8.01 13.19 -12.65
C ILE A 250 8.67 12.82 -11.31
N SER A 251 7.98 13.04 -10.20
CA SER A 251 8.50 12.69 -8.87
C SER A 251 8.76 11.19 -8.72
N ILE A 252 7.86 10.35 -9.24
CA ILE A 252 8.02 8.88 -9.23
C ILE A 252 9.24 8.49 -10.07
N ILE A 253 9.36 9.01 -11.31
CA ILE A 253 10.47 8.69 -12.20
C ILE A 253 11.81 9.13 -11.58
N ALA A 254 11.88 10.35 -11.05
CA ALA A 254 13.07 10.87 -10.40
C ALA A 254 13.47 10.02 -9.19
N MET A 255 12.50 9.61 -8.38
CA MET A 255 12.74 8.76 -7.20
C MET A 255 13.23 7.37 -7.62
N ILE A 256 12.65 6.76 -8.65
CA ILE A 256 13.10 5.45 -9.18
C ILE A 256 14.55 5.54 -9.66
N ILE A 257 14.90 6.55 -10.45
CA ILE A 257 16.27 6.74 -10.93
C ILE A 257 17.24 6.90 -9.75
N ALA A 258 16.90 7.77 -8.79
CA ALA A 258 17.77 8.01 -7.63
C ALA A 258 17.98 6.75 -6.80
N LEU A 259 16.89 6.03 -6.46
CA LEU A 259 16.94 4.85 -5.60
C LEU A 259 17.64 3.67 -6.29
N ILE A 260 17.35 3.39 -7.56
CA ILE A 260 18.02 2.31 -8.30
C ILE A 260 19.50 2.59 -8.41
N SER A 261 19.90 3.85 -8.72
CA SER A 261 21.31 4.24 -8.78
C SER A 261 22.01 4.09 -7.43
N LEU A 262 21.32 4.45 -6.34
CA LEU A 262 21.86 4.31 -4.98
C LEU A 262 22.05 2.83 -4.60
N VAL A 263 21.09 1.98 -4.94
CA VAL A 263 21.20 0.53 -4.70
C VAL A 263 22.31 -0.07 -5.53
N ALA A 264 22.44 0.29 -6.82
CA ALA A 264 23.54 -0.17 -7.65
C ALA A 264 24.91 0.22 -7.07
N MET A 265 25.03 1.43 -6.51
CA MET A 265 26.24 1.87 -5.82
C MET A 265 26.50 1.04 -4.55
N ILE A 266 25.46 0.78 -3.73
CA ILE A 266 25.58 -0.05 -2.53
C ILE A 266 25.98 -1.47 -2.91
N ASP A 267 25.35 -2.06 -3.93
CA ASP A 267 25.65 -3.41 -4.40
C ASP A 267 27.08 -3.53 -4.95
N TRP A 268 27.58 -2.50 -5.61
CA TRP A 268 28.98 -2.46 -6.03
C TRP A 268 29.94 -2.50 -4.83
N PHE A 269 29.69 -1.73 -3.77
CA PHE A 269 30.49 -1.78 -2.54
C PHE A 269 30.36 -3.13 -1.83
N LEU A 270 29.15 -3.67 -1.70
CA LEU A 270 28.92 -4.96 -1.04
C LEU A 270 29.58 -6.11 -1.81
N GLY A 271 29.44 -6.14 -3.14
CA GLY A 271 30.07 -7.14 -4.01
C GLY A 271 31.60 -7.06 -3.96
N GLY A 272 32.16 -5.83 -3.99
CA GLY A 272 33.60 -5.61 -3.82
C GLY A 272 34.12 -6.10 -2.47
N PHE A 273 33.41 -5.78 -1.39
CA PHE A 273 33.72 -6.24 -0.05
C PHE A 273 33.60 -7.77 0.08
N GLY A 274 32.53 -8.35 -0.46
CA GLY A 274 32.34 -9.81 -0.49
C GLY A 274 33.45 -10.53 -1.27
N THR A 275 33.84 -9.98 -2.42
CA THR A 275 34.96 -10.50 -3.25
C THR A 275 36.30 -10.41 -2.50
N PHE A 276 36.53 -9.30 -1.80
CA PHE A 276 37.71 -9.12 -0.96
C PHE A 276 37.78 -10.17 0.17
N LEU A 277 36.69 -10.40 0.90
CA LEU A 277 36.61 -11.43 1.94
C LEU A 277 36.86 -12.83 1.37
N TYR A 278 36.30 -13.14 0.20
CA TYR A 278 36.43 -14.45 -0.41
C TYR A 278 37.86 -14.74 -0.88
N HIS A 279 38.49 -13.80 -1.57
CA HIS A 279 39.81 -14.02 -2.17
C HIS A 279 40.98 -13.73 -1.23
N HIS A 280 40.91 -12.70 -0.40
CA HIS A 280 42.04 -12.27 0.46
C HIS A 280 41.98 -12.89 1.86
N LEU A 281 40.81 -13.05 2.44
CA LEU A 281 40.67 -13.68 3.77
C LEU A 281 40.32 -15.18 3.69
N HIS A 282 40.25 -15.74 2.45
CA HIS A 282 39.97 -17.15 2.20
C HIS A 282 38.74 -17.68 2.94
N ILE A 283 37.71 -16.80 3.15
CA ILE A 283 36.44 -17.21 3.74
C ILE A 283 35.65 -17.94 2.65
N GLY A 284 35.60 -19.28 2.72
CA GLY A 284 35.08 -20.18 1.69
C GLY A 284 33.57 -20.16 1.44
N TRP A 285 32.87 -19.09 1.75
CA TRP A 285 31.44 -18.95 1.50
C TRP A 285 31.16 -18.48 0.08
N SER A 286 30.66 -19.38 -0.76
CA SER A 286 30.42 -19.16 -2.19
C SER A 286 29.45 -18.01 -2.54
N TRP A 287 28.65 -17.55 -1.59
CA TRP A 287 27.72 -16.43 -1.77
C TRP A 287 28.36 -15.05 -1.59
N LEU A 288 29.54 -14.95 -0.96
CA LEU A 288 30.21 -13.68 -0.68
C LEU A 288 30.46 -12.81 -1.92
N PRO A 289 30.95 -13.33 -3.07
CA PRO A 289 31.12 -12.52 -4.27
C PRO A 289 29.83 -11.95 -4.86
N ASN A 290 28.69 -12.55 -4.52
CA ASN A 290 27.35 -12.13 -4.96
C ASN A 290 26.58 -11.36 -3.87
N LEU A 291 27.30 -10.80 -2.89
CA LEU A 291 26.69 -10.05 -1.82
C LEU A 291 26.04 -8.78 -2.37
N SER A 292 24.75 -8.63 -2.14
CA SER A 292 23.96 -7.48 -2.57
C SER A 292 22.96 -7.08 -1.48
N LEU A 293 22.45 -5.86 -1.55
CA LEU A 293 21.40 -5.39 -0.65
C LEU A 293 20.18 -6.30 -0.71
N LYS A 294 19.76 -6.69 -1.92
CA LYS A 294 18.65 -7.63 -2.15
C LYS A 294 18.88 -8.98 -1.48
N PHE A 295 20.10 -9.52 -1.55
CA PHE A 295 20.45 -10.77 -0.88
C PHE A 295 20.34 -10.65 0.63
N ILE A 296 20.90 -9.58 1.23
CA ILE A 296 20.84 -9.34 2.68
C ILE A 296 19.38 -9.19 3.15
N LEU A 297 18.61 -8.35 2.47
CA LEU A 297 17.20 -8.14 2.77
C LEU A 297 16.39 -9.44 2.57
N GLY A 298 16.75 -10.22 1.54
CA GLY A 298 16.15 -11.52 1.26
C GLY A 298 16.29 -12.48 2.44
N GLN A 299 17.48 -12.57 3.05
CA GLN A 299 17.70 -13.40 4.23
C GLN A 299 16.89 -12.91 5.44
N ILE A 300 16.88 -11.58 5.68
CA ILE A 300 16.16 -10.97 6.82
C ILE A 300 14.65 -11.18 6.68
N PHE A 301 14.09 -10.88 5.51
CA PHE A 301 12.64 -10.92 5.28
C PHE A 301 12.12 -12.29 4.85
N SER A 302 12.99 -13.27 4.60
CA SER A 302 12.61 -14.67 4.31
C SER A 302 11.73 -15.27 5.42
N VAL A 303 11.96 -14.90 6.68
CA VAL A 303 11.15 -15.33 7.81
C VAL A 303 9.69 -14.88 7.65
N PHE A 304 9.45 -13.65 7.21
CA PHE A 304 8.10 -13.15 6.96
C PHE A 304 7.48 -13.82 5.73
N ALA A 305 8.26 -14.05 4.67
CA ALA A 305 7.80 -14.81 3.50
C ALA A 305 7.35 -16.24 3.89
N LEU A 306 8.15 -16.93 4.71
CA LEU A 306 7.81 -18.25 5.25
C LEU A 306 6.51 -18.20 6.06
N VAL A 307 6.39 -17.25 6.95
CA VAL A 307 5.23 -17.06 7.84
C VAL A 307 3.95 -16.78 7.04
N MET A 308 4.03 -16.05 5.93
CA MET A 308 2.90 -15.80 5.02
C MET A 308 2.49 -17.04 4.21
N GLY A 309 3.25 -18.12 4.25
CA GLY A 309 2.94 -19.37 3.54
C GLY A 309 3.54 -19.46 2.15
N VAL A 310 4.59 -18.69 1.86
CA VAL A 310 5.39 -18.83 0.64
C VAL A 310 6.09 -20.21 0.63
N PRO A 311 6.12 -20.94 -0.50
CA PRO A 311 6.88 -22.17 -0.63
C PRO A 311 8.36 -22.01 -0.29
N LEU A 312 8.96 -23.01 0.37
CA LEU A 312 10.32 -22.93 0.92
C LEU A 312 11.39 -22.52 -0.11
N HIS A 313 11.26 -22.93 -1.37
CA HIS A 313 12.19 -22.60 -2.43
C HIS A 313 12.12 -21.13 -2.88
N ASP A 314 11.00 -20.41 -2.57
CA ASP A 314 10.76 -19.04 -2.99
C ASP A 314 10.93 -18.02 -1.85
N ILE A 315 11.13 -18.46 -0.60
CA ILE A 315 11.11 -17.55 0.58
C ILE A 315 12.17 -16.46 0.51
N VAL A 316 13.37 -16.76 0.04
CA VAL A 316 14.47 -15.78 -0.05
C VAL A 316 14.17 -14.77 -1.16
N SER A 317 13.65 -15.25 -2.29
CA SER A 317 13.25 -14.40 -3.41
C SER A 317 12.14 -13.43 -3.02
N VAL A 318 11.08 -13.92 -2.40
CA VAL A 318 9.96 -13.08 -1.93
C VAL A 318 10.42 -12.18 -0.77
N GLY A 319 11.29 -12.67 0.12
CA GLY A 319 11.91 -11.85 1.16
C GLY A 319 12.70 -10.67 0.58
N GLY A 320 13.46 -10.89 -0.50
CA GLY A 320 14.18 -9.84 -1.22
C GLY A 320 13.25 -8.75 -1.74
N LEU A 321 12.14 -9.14 -2.38
CA LEU A 321 11.12 -8.22 -2.88
C LEU A 321 10.47 -7.40 -1.74
N ILE A 322 10.21 -8.02 -0.59
CA ILE A 322 9.67 -7.31 0.59
C ILE A 322 10.70 -6.28 1.09
N GLY A 323 11.96 -6.65 1.16
CA GLY A 323 13.03 -5.76 1.56
C GLY A 323 13.21 -4.59 0.58
N GLU A 324 13.21 -4.86 -0.72
CA GLU A 324 13.24 -3.82 -1.76
C GLU A 324 12.07 -2.83 -1.60
N LYS A 325 10.86 -3.34 -1.43
CA LYS A 325 9.69 -2.50 -1.22
C LYS A 325 9.82 -1.59 0.00
N LEU A 326 10.35 -2.08 1.09
CA LEU A 326 10.50 -1.30 2.33
C LEU A 326 11.61 -0.24 2.25
N VAL A 327 12.71 -0.56 1.55
CA VAL A 327 13.87 0.35 1.41
C VAL A 327 13.67 1.31 0.24
N LEU A 328 13.17 0.81 -0.89
CA LEU A 328 12.94 1.57 -2.12
C LEU A 328 11.46 1.98 -2.22
N ASN A 329 10.71 1.20 -2.97
CA ASN A 329 9.26 1.34 -3.11
C ASN A 329 8.64 0.09 -3.76
N GLU A 330 7.32 0.07 -3.81
CA GLU A 330 6.54 -1.02 -4.38
C GLU A 330 6.66 -1.12 -5.91
N VAL A 331 6.97 -0.02 -6.61
CA VAL A 331 7.08 -0.01 -8.08
C VAL A 331 8.30 -0.84 -8.52
N VAL A 332 9.45 -0.63 -7.87
CA VAL A 332 10.68 -1.41 -8.12
C VAL A 332 10.44 -2.88 -7.78
N ALA A 333 9.87 -3.15 -6.61
CA ALA A 333 9.59 -4.51 -6.17
C ALA A 333 8.60 -5.25 -7.10
N TYR A 334 7.60 -4.57 -7.67
CA TYR A 334 6.70 -5.15 -8.68
C TYR A 334 7.39 -5.41 -10.01
N THR A 335 8.31 -4.54 -10.44
CA THR A 335 9.12 -4.77 -11.64
C THR A 335 9.93 -6.06 -11.50
N ASP A 336 10.59 -6.23 -10.36
CA ASP A 336 11.37 -7.43 -10.07
C ASP A 336 10.50 -8.68 -9.88
N LEU A 337 9.32 -8.54 -9.24
CA LEU A 337 8.36 -9.64 -9.13
C LEU A 337 7.94 -10.15 -10.51
N LEU A 338 7.69 -9.25 -11.46
CA LEU A 338 7.31 -9.62 -12.83
C LEU A 338 8.46 -10.27 -13.59
N ALA A 339 9.69 -9.80 -13.43
CA ALA A 339 10.88 -10.43 -13.99
C ALA A 339 11.07 -11.87 -13.46
N MET A 340 10.64 -12.12 -12.22
CA MET A 340 10.74 -13.44 -11.58
C MET A 340 9.49 -14.33 -11.81
N LYS A 341 8.48 -13.86 -12.54
CA LYS A 341 7.18 -14.56 -12.71
C LYS A 341 7.31 -15.98 -13.27
N SER A 342 8.28 -16.24 -14.13
CA SER A 342 8.55 -17.57 -14.69
C SER A 342 9.40 -18.47 -13.77
N ILE A 343 10.02 -17.91 -12.72
CA ILE A 343 10.98 -18.58 -11.84
C ILE A 343 10.30 -19.03 -10.55
N ILE A 344 9.46 -18.16 -9.98
CA ILE A 344 8.76 -18.43 -8.71
C ILE A 344 7.42 -19.15 -8.95
N SER A 345 6.97 -19.86 -7.95
CA SER A 345 5.66 -20.54 -7.99
C SER A 345 4.50 -19.55 -8.08
N ALA A 346 3.38 -19.96 -8.69
CA ALA A 346 2.16 -19.14 -8.78
C ALA A 346 1.65 -18.70 -7.40
N LYS A 347 1.81 -19.55 -6.38
CA LYS A 347 1.46 -19.21 -5.00
C LYS A 347 2.37 -18.13 -4.42
N ALA A 348 3.68 -18.22 -4.66
CA ALA A 348 4.64 -17.19 -4.23
C ALA A 348 4.35 -15.86 -4.92
N PHE A 349 4.05 -15.87 -6.22
CA PHE A 349 3.66 -14.69 -6.98
C PHE A 349 2.41 -14.02 -6.41
N LEU A 350 1.37 -14.80 -6.09
CA LEU A 350 0.14 -14.31 -5.47
C LEU A 350 0.43 -13.65 -4.10
N ILE A 351 1.12 -14.37 -3.19
CA ILE A 351 1.43 -13.87 -1.84
C ILE A 351 2.30 -12.61 -1.93
N ALA A 352 3.32 -12.62 -2.77
CA ALA A 352 4.18 -11.46 -3.00
C ALA A 352 3.39 -10.27 -3.53
N SER A 353 2.47 -10.47 -4.50
CA SER A 353 1.64 -9.40 -5.03
C SER A 353 0.85 -8.67 -3.94
N PHE A 354 0.35 -9.39 -2.94
CA PHE A 354 -0.35 -8.81 -1.79
C PHE A 354 0.59 -8.13 -0.79
N ALA A 355 1.72 -8.76 -0.49
CA ALA A 355 2.69 -8.22 0.45
C ALA A 355 3.33 -6.91 -0.05
N LEU A 356 3.45 -6.75 -1.37
CA LEU A 356 4.01 -5.56 -2.01
C LEU A 356 2.99 -4.44 -2.22
N CYS A 357 1.69 -4.74 -2.23
CA CYS A 357 0.63 -3.80 -2.60
C CYS A 357 0.39 -2.73 -1.53
N SER A 358 1.36 -1.84 -1.32
CA SER A 358 1.22 -0.72 -0.40
C SER A 358 2.32 0.33 -0.57
N PHE A 359 2.03 1.56 -0.18
CA PHE A 359 2.99 2.66 -0.10
C PHE A 359 3.93 2.60 1.11
N GLY A 360 3.86 1.55 1.93
CA GLY A 360 4.66 1.40 3.15
C GLY A 360 6.15 1.21 2.87
N ASN A 361 6.91 2.29 2.78
CA ASN A 361 8.36 2.34 2.72
C ASN A 361 8.91 3.45 3.63
N ILE A 362 10.22 3.48 3.84
CA ILE A 362 10.87 4.44 4.75
C ILE A 362 10.61 5.89 4.30
N GLY A 363 10.66 6.16 2.99
CA GLY A 363 10.42 7.49 2.44
C GLY A 363 8.98 7.98 2.68
N SER A 364 8.03 7.09 2.70
CA SER A 364 6.60 7.41 2.91
C SER A 364 6.32 7.94 4.32
N ILE A 365 7.14 7.61 5.31
CA ILE A 365 7.04 8.21 6.67
C ILE A 365 7.24 9.73 6.58
N ALA A 366 8.28 10.16 5.86
CA ALA A 366 8.58 11.59 5.71
C ALA A 366 7.47 12.31 4.94
N ILE A 367 6.91 11.68 3.90
CA ILE A 367 5.77 12.21 3.11
C ILE A 367 4.55 12.42 4.02
N GLN A 368 4.26 11.46 4.90
CA GLN A 368 3.11 11.59 5.82
C GLN A 368 3.34 12.66 6.89
N ILE A 369 4.52 12.71 7.51
CA ILE A 369 4.84 13.73 8.50
C ILE A 369 4.78 15.13 7.87
N GLY A 370 5.28 15.30 6.66
CA GLY A 370 5.20 16.55 5.91
C GLY A 370 3.75 16.89 5.54
N GLY A 371 3.09 16.02 4.77
CA GLY A 371 1.77 16.29 4.20
C GLY A 371 0.65 16.42 5.25
N ILE A 372 0.57 15.49 6.22
CA ILE A 372 -0.42 15.60 7.30
C ILE A 372 -0.05 16.74 8.25
N GLY A 373 1.26 16.97 8.50
CA GLY A 373 1.75 18.04 9.35
C GLY A 373 1.45 19.43 8.80
N GLU A 374 1.34 19.62 7.49
CA GLU A 374 0.85 20.86 6.88
C GLU A 374 -0.65 21.05 7.08
N LEU A 375 -1.44 19.96 7.07
CA LEU A 375 -2.88 20.02 7.31
C LEU A 375 -3.22 20.27 8.79
N ALA A 376 -2.40 19.77 9.73
CA ALA A 376 -2.59 19.87 11.18
C ALA A 376 -1.23 20.04 11.88
N GLN A 377 -0.73 21.28 11.94
CA GLN A 377 0.60 21.60 12.47
C GLN A 377 0.80 21.16 13.93
N ASN A 378 -0.26 21.22 14.75
CA ASN A 378 -0.24 20.78 16.14
C ASN A 378 0.01 19.26 16.28
N GLN A 379 -0.27 18.45 15.25
CA GLN A 379 -0.06 17.00 15.25
C GLN A 379 1.33 16.58 14.74
N ARG A 380 2.13 17.49 14.18
CA ARG A 380 3.42 17.14 13.56
C ARG A 380 4.37 16.36 14.51
N GLY A 381 4.41 16.73 15.79
CA GLY A 381 5.19 16.01 16.78
C GLY A 381 4.68 14.58 17.04
N ASN A 382 3.36 14.39 17.03
CA ASN A 382 2.72 13.08 17.20
C ASN A 382 2.93 12.20 15.96
N LEU A 383 2.82 12.76 14.76
CA LEU A 383 3.11 12.09 13.50
C LEU A 383 4.55 11.55 13.46
N ALA A 384 5.53 12.36 13.90
CA ALA A 384 6.92 11.93 13.95
C ALA A 384 7.14 10.78 14.97
N LYS A 385 6.48 10.82 16.11
CA LYS A 385 6.53 9.74 17.12
C LYS A 385 5.90 8.43 16.62
N LEU A 386 4.85 8.52 15.81
CA LEU A 386 4.09 7.38 15.29
C LEU A 386 4.64 6.84 13.96
N GLY A 387 5.47 7.58 13.23
CA GLY A 387 5.85 7.27 11.86
C GLY A 387 6.38 5.85 11.65
N VAL A 388 7.36 5.40 12.45
CA VAL A 388 7.90 4.03 12.39
C VAL A 388 6.84 2.99 12.78
N ARG A 389 6.02 3.28 13.81
CA ARG A 389 4.93 2.37 14.19
C ARG A 389 3.87 2.25 13.10
N ALA A 390 3.56 3.34 12.42
CA ALA A 390 2.64 3.36 11.29
C ALA A 390 3.17 2.55 10.10
N LEU A 391 4.47 2.66 9.79
CA LEU A 391 5.11 1.83 8.76
C LEU A 391 5.00 0.33 9.10
N ILE A 392 5.32 -0.03 10.33
CA ILE A 392 5.21 -1.43 10.79
C ILE A 392 3.76 -1.89 10.73
N ALA A 393 2.81 -1.09 11.22
CA ALA A 393 1.38 -1.42 11.19
C ALA A 393 0.86 -1.60 9.75
N GLY A 394 1.22 -0.71 8.82
CA GLY A 394 0.87 -0.84 7.41
C GLY A 394 1.48 -2.08 6.77
N THR A 395 2.74 -2.37 7.04
CA THR A 395 3.43 -3.57 6.52
C THR A 395 2.79 -4.86 7.07
N LEU A 396 2.53 -4.94 8.36
CA LEU A 396 1.86 -6.09 8.98
C LEU A 396 0.44 -6.29 8.42
N THR A 397 -0.25 -5.21 8.07
CA THR A 397 -1.55 -5.26 7.40
C THR A 397 -1.47 -5.94 6.04
N CYS A 398 -0.46 -5.62 5.22
CA CYS A 398 -0.23 -6.26 3.94
C CYS A 398 0.14 -7.74 4.11
N PHE A 399 1.00 -8.05 5.07
CA PHE A 399 1.36 -9.45 5.38
C PHE A 399 0.16 -10.25 5.88
N MET A 400 -0.74 -9.63 6.64
CA MET A 400 -2.01 -10.24 7.06
C MET A 400 -2.87 -10.57 5.84
N SER A 401 -3.06 -9.64 4.92
CA SER A 401 -3.80 -9.85 3.68
C SER A 401 -3.17 -10.95 2.82
N ALA A 402 -1.83 -10.92 2.67
CA ALA A 402 -1.07 -11.94 1.95
C ALA A 402 -1.21 -13.34 2.59
N SER A 403 -1.18 -13.42 3.93
CA SER A 403 -1.38 -14.68 4.67
C SER A 403 -2.79 -15.24 4.46
N ILE A 404 -3.83 -14.40 4.55
CA ILE A 404 -5.23 -14.79 4.35
C ILE A 404 -5.42 -15.36 2.94
N VAL A 405 -4.89 -14.68 1.92
CA VAL A 405 -5.00 -15.13 0.54
C VAL A 405 -4.16 -16.39 0.31
N GLY A 406 -2.96 -16.49 0.91
CA GLY A 406 -2.12 -17.67 0.85
C GLY A 406 -2.77 -18.95 1.43
N ILE A 407 -3.74 -18.81 2.35
CA ILE A 407 -4.54 -19.93 2.88
C ILE A 407 -5.62 -20.37 1.88
N LEU A 408 -6.19 -19.43 1.12
CA LEU A 408 -7.28 -19.70 0.18
C LEU A 408 -6.81 -20.39 -1.11
N PHE A 409 -5.52 -20.27 -1.40
CA PHE A 409 -4.84 -20.86 -2.56
C PHE A 409 -3.75 -21.85 -2.13
#